data_f1c6c13c8a1afbbe9ef5884d48692a58
#
_entry.id   f1c6c13c8a1afbbe9ef5884d48692a58
#
_cell.length_a   1.000
_cell.length_b   1.000
_cell.length_c   1.000
_cell.angle_alpha   90.00
_cell.angle_beta   90.00
_cell.angle_gamma   90.00
#
_symmetry.space_group_name_H-M   'P 1'
#
loop_
_entity.id
_entity.type
_entity.pdbx_description
1 polymer ?
#
loop_
_entity_poly.entity_id
_entity_poly.type
_entity_poly.pdbx_seq_one_letter_code
_entity_poly.pdbx_strand_id
1 'polypeptide(L)'
;SAKREIANAFLVTDDDIIISDPEAEYSPLVERLGGQVIRVSPTSTQYINPMDINMNYSEEDNPIALKADFILSLCELVVGGKEGLQPIEKTVIDRCVHQVYQSYFNDPRPDNMPVLEDLYDELMKQDEKEAHHVATALEIYVKGSLNLFNHRTNVDIDNRLVCYDIKELGKQLKKIGMLIVQDQVWGRVTANREEGKSTRYYMDEMHLLLREDQTAAYSVEIWKRFRKWGGIP
;
A
#
# COMPACT_ATOMS: atom_id res chain seq x y z
N SER A 1 25.10 -10.29 2.29
CA SER A 1 24.14 -9.78 1.32
C SER A 1 22.72 -10.03 1.84
N ALA A 2 21.78 -9.17 1.50
CA ALA A 2 20.38 -9.31 1.89
C ALA A 2 19.79 -10.69 1.53
N LYS A 3 20.14 -11.23 0.37
CA LYS A 3 19.70 -12.57 -0.05
C LYS A 3 20.07 -13.67 0.95
N ARG A 4 21.27 -13.60 1.51
CA ARG A 4 21.74 -14.58 2.50
C ARG A 4 21.00 -14.43 3.83
N GLU A 5 20.73 -13.19 4.22
CA GLU A 5 19.97 -12.89 5.43
C GLU A 5 18.53 -13.38 5.31
N ILE A 6 17.87 -13.12 4.18
CA ILE A 6 16.50 -13.60 3.88
C ILE A 6 16.44 -15.14 3.97
N ALA A 7 17.37 -15.82 3.30
CA ALA A 7 17.43 -17.29 3.34
C ALA A 7 17.62 -17.83 4.76
N ASN A 8 18.54 -17.23 5.52
CA ASN A 8 18.78 -17.62 6.90
C ASN A 8 17.55 -17.37 7.79
N ALA A 9 16.93 -16.20 7.69
CA ALA A 9 15.74 -15.86 8.47
C ALA A 9 14.60 -16.84 8.16
N PHE A 10 14.38 -17.17 6.88
CA PHE A 10 13.36 -18.11 6.47
C PHE A 10 13.58 -19.52 7.05
N LEU A 11 14.82 -19.99 7.06
CA LEU A 11 15.18 -21.34 7.52
C LEU A 11 15.24 -21.47 9.04
N VAL A 12 15.55 -20.41 9.77
CA VAL A 12 15.85 -20.45 11.21
C VAL A 12 14.71 -19.90 12.07
N THR A 13 13.86 -19.04 11.52
CA THR A 13 12.74 -18.42 12.25
C THR A 13 11.40 -18.82 11.67
N ASP A 14 10.31 -18.55 12.44
CA ASP A 14 8.93 -18.68 11.99
C ASP A 14 8.35 -17.33 11.53
N ASP A 15 9.19 -16.29 11.41
CA ASP A 15 8.78 -14.97 10.98
C ASP A 15 8.20 -14.98 9.57
N ASP A 16 7.20 -14.15 9.32
CA ASP A 16 6.81 -13.83 7.96
C ASP A 16 7.84 -12.91 7.32
N ILE A 17 8.11 -13.11 6.04
CA ILE A 17 9.10 -12.34 5.29
C ILE A 17 8.43 -11.77 4.05
N ILE A 18 8.46 -10.45 3.92
CA ILE A 18 7.90 -9.73 2.78
C ILE A 18 8.99 -8.88 2.14
N ILE A 19 9.10 -8.97 0.83
CA ILE A 19 10.12 -8.29 0.05
C ILE A 19 9.44 -7.38 -0.98
N SER A 20 9.83 -6.12 -1.03
CA SER A 20 9.53 -5.20 -2.13
C SER A 20 10.72 -5.20 -3.08
N ASP A 21 10.52 -5.67 -4.30
CA ASP A 21 11.58 -5.99 -5.26
C ASP A 21 11.44 -5.15 -6.54
N PRO A 22 12.01 -3.94 -6.56
CA PRO A 22 11.90 -3.05 -7.72
C PRO A 22 12.75 -3.48 -8.93
N GLU A 23 13.71 -4.38 -8.74
CA GLU A 23 14.64 -4.81 -9.79
C GLU A 23 14.52 -6.29 -10.15
N ALA A 24 13.57 -7.03 -9.54
CA ALA A 24 13.37 -8.47 -9.73
C ALA A 24 14.61 -9.32 -9.38
N GLU A 25 15.36 -8.91 -8.38
CA GLU A 25 16.57 -9.62 -7.95
C GLU A 25 16.31 -10.78 -6.99
N TYR A 26 15.18 -10.74 -6.27
CA TYR A 26 14.86 -11.70 -5.20
C TYR A 26 13.91 -12.81 -5.64
N SER A 27 13.18 -12.63 -6.74
CA SER A 27 12.20 -13.61 -7.23
C SER A 27 12.76 -15.02 -7.37
N PRO A 28 13.96 -15.24 -7.93
CA PRO A 28 14.50 -16.61 -8.04
C PRO A 28 14.79 -17.26 -6.69
N LEU A 29 15.24 -16.48 -5.69
CA LEU A 29 15.48 -16.99 -4.35
C LEU A 29 14.17 -17.38 -3.67
N VAL A 30 13.15 -16.52 -3.78
CA VAL A 30 11.83 -16.74 -3.19
C VAL A 30 11.18 -18.00 -3.75
N GLU A 31 11.23 -18.18 -5.07
CA GLU A 31 10.71 -19.38 -5.73
C GLU A 31 11.42 -20.66 -5.28
N ARG A 32 12.74 -20.62 -5.14
CA ARG A 32 13.51 -21.77 -4.61
C ARG A 32 13.16 -22.17 -3.19
N LEU A 33 12.81 -21.19 -2.37
CA LEU A 33 12.39 -21.43 -0.98
C LEU A 33 10.91 -21.81 -0.84
N GLY A 34 10.19 -21.93 -1.97
CA GLY A 34 8.76 -22.24 -1.95
C GLY A 34 7.88 -21.04 -1.56
N GLY A 35 8.42 -19.83 -1.64
CA GLY A 35 7.67 -18.60 -1.42
C GLY A 35 6.81 -18.19 -2.60
N GLN A 36 6.07 -17.11 -2.44
CA GLN A 36 5.16 -16.57 -3.44
C GLN A 36 5.75 -15.30 -4.06
N VAL A 37 5.75 -15.22 -5.39
CA VAL A 37 6.09 -14.00 -6.14
C VAL A 37 4.79 -13.43 -6.71
N ILE A 38 4.49 -12.18 -6.34
CA ILE A 38 3.36 -11.43 -6.86
C ILE A 38 3.90 -10.38 -7.83
N ARG A 39 3.53 -10.50 -9.10
CA ARG A 39 3.95 -9.54 -10.14
C ARG A 39 2.92 -8.44 -10.27
N VAL A 40 3.33 -7.23 -9.92
CA VAL A 40 2.54 -6.01 -10.04
C VAL A 40 3.01 -5.30 -11.30
N SER A 41 2.22 -5.36 -12.37
CA SER A 41 2.56 -4.76 -13.65
C SER A 41 1.32 -4.43 -14.46
N PRO A 42 1.41 -3.57 -15.48
CA PRO A 42 0.27 -3.24 -16.35
C PRO A 42 -0.32 -4.44 -17.11
N THR A 43 0.46 -5.49 -17.31
CA THR A 43 0.04 -6.70 -18.05
C THR A 43 -0.29 -7.88 -17.15
N SER A 44 -0.06 -7.77 -15.84
CA SER A 44 -0.38 -8.82 -14.87
C SER A 44 -1.89 -8.90 -14.62
N THR A 45 -2.35 -10.10 -14.32
CA THR A 45 -3.72 -10.35 -13.82
C THR A 45 -3.77 -10.48 -12.30
N GLN A 46 -2.65 -10.24 -11.62
CA GLN A 46 -2.55 -10.19 -10.16
C GLN A 46 -2.74 -8.75 -9.70
N TYR A 47 -3.76 -8.51 -8.86
CA TYR A 47 -4.15 -7.17 -8.43
C TYR A 47 -4.02 -7.02 -6.92
N ILE A 48 -3.53 -5.85 -6.53
CA ILE A 48 -3.47 -5.40 -5.14
C ILE A 48 -4.30 -4.11 -5.05
N ASN A 49 -5.28 -4.11 -4.16
CA ASN A 49 -6.15 -2.97 -3.94
C ASN A 49 -5.53 -2.00 -2.92
N PRO A 50 -5.17 -0.77 -3.31
CA PRO A 50 -4.65 0.22 -2.37
C PRO A 50 -5.69 0.67 -1.33
N MET A 51 -6.97 0.41 -1.58
CA MET A 51 -8.05 0.74 -0.66
C MET A 51 -8.32 -0.35 0.39
N ASP A 52 -7.62 -1.48 0.33
CA ASP A 52 -7.77 -2.53 1.36
C ASP A 52 -7.53 -1.95 2.76
N ILE A 53 -8.43 -2.23 3.68
CA ILE A 53 -8.33 -1.82 5.07
C ILE A 53 -8.46 -3.03 5.98
N ASN A 54 -7.60 -3.10 7.00
CA ASN A 54 -7.67 -4.11 8.02
C ASN A 54 -8.36 -3.53 9.25
N MET A 55 -9.40 -4.22 9.74
CA MET A 55 -10.15 -3.82 10.92
C MET A 55 -9.56 -4.34 12.24
N ASN A 56 -8.56 -5.21 12.18
CA ASN A 56 -7.89 -5.81 13.34
C ASN A 56 -6.82 -4.89 13.91
N TYR A 57 -7.24 -3.72 14.41
CA TYR A 57 -6.35 -2.78 15.09
C TYR A 57 -6.53 -2.85 16.60
N SER A 58 -5.49 -2.45 17.34
CA SER A 58 -5.64 -2.25 18.78
C SER A 58 -6.59 -1.08 19.06
N GLU A 59 -7.16 -1.05 20.27
CA GLU A 59 -8.02 0.05 20.71
C GLU A 59 -7.34 1.43 20.66
N GLU A 60 -6.00 1.46 20.65
CA GLU A 60 -5.21 2.70 20.59
C GLU A 60 -5.06 3.28 19.17
N ASP A 61 -5.31 2.50 18.13
CA ASP A 61 -5.11 2.93 16.74
C ASP A 61 -6.45 3.07 16.01
N ASN A 62 -6.60 4.16 15.27
CA ASN A 62 -7.75 4.39 14.41
C ASN A 62 -7.42 3.95 12.96
N PRO A 63 -7.99 2.82 12.48
CA PRO A 63 -7.69 2.29 11.15
C PRO A 63 -7.96 3.28 10.04
N ILE A 64 -9.06 4.02 10.12
CA ILE A 64 -9.43 5.00 9.09
C ILE A 64 -8.46 6.17 9.05
N ALA A 65 -7.94 6.62 10.18
CA ALA A 65 -6.97 7.70 10.22
C ALA A 65 -5.65 7.31 9.54
N LEU A 66 -5.15 6.11 9.81
CA LEU A 66 -3.95 5.58 9.15
C LEU A 66 -4.18 5.37 7.65
N LYS A 67 -5.35 4.89 7.29
CA LYS A 67 -5.72 4.73 5.87
C LYS A 67 -5.85 6.08 5.16
N ALA A 68 -6.40 7.08 5.82
CA ALA A 68 -6.47 8.44 5.30
C ALA A 68 -5.07 9.01 5.05
N ASP A 69 -4.11 8.83 5.96
CA ASP A 69 -2.72 9.23 5.77
C ASP A 69 -2.07 8.53 4.59
N PHE A 70 -2.33 7.24 4.43
CA PHE A 70 -1.86 6.49 3.25
C PHE A 70 -2.46 7.05 1.96
N ILE A 71 -3.76 7.29 1.90
CA ILE A 71 -4.44 7.82 0.72
C ILE A 71 -3.97 9.26 0.40
N LEU A 72 -3.73 10.08 1.42
CA LEU A 72 -3.12 11.40 1.23
C LEU A 72 -1.74 11.29 0.55
N SER A 73 -0.91 10.35 1.00
CA SER A 73 0.40 10.08 0.39
C SER A 73 0.27 9.60 -1.06
N LEU A 74 -0.67 8.70 -1.32
CA LEU A 74 -0.96 8.23 -2.67
C LEU A 74 -1.40 9.38 -3.59
N CYS A 75 -2.31 10.22 -3.13
CA CYS A 75 -2.78 11.38 -3.87
C CYS A 75 -1.66 12.40 -4.12
N GLU A 76 -0.76 12.62 -3.16
CA GLU A 76 0.41 13.47 -3.36
C GLU A 76 1.28 12.98 -4.52
N LEU A 77 1.54 11.68 -4.59
CA LEU A 77 2.30 11.09 -5.70
C LEU A 77 1.57 11.17 -7.04
N VAL A 78 0.25 11.06 -7.03
CA VAL A 78 -0.60 11.11 -8.24
C VAL A 78 -0.75 12.52 -8.77
N VAL A 79 -1.05 13.49 -7.89
CA VAL A 79 -1.18 14.91 -8.27
C VAL A 79 0.17 15.47 -8.69
N GLY A 80 1.23 15.09 -7.99
CA GLY A 80 2.59 15.51 -8.31
C GLY A 80 2.85 16.98 -7.99
N GLY A 81 3.94 17.48 -8.55
CA GLY A 81 4.37 18.88 -8.34
C GLY A 81 5.36 19.03 -7.19
N LYS A 82 6.00 20.23 -7.16
CA LYS A 82 7.05 20.51 -6.16
C LYS A 82 6.49 20.90 -4.79
N GLU A 83 5.26 21.36 -4.74
CA GLU A 83 4.64 21.89 -3.53
C GLU A 83 3.74 20.89 -2.80
N GLY A 84 3.58 19.68 -3.37
CA GLY A 84 2.72 18.63 -2.80
C GLY A 84 1.23 19.03 -2.83
N LEU A 85 0.44 18.40 -1.95
CA LEU A 85 -0.99 18.69 -1.82
C LEU A 85 -1.22 20.01 -1.06
N GLN A 86 -2.14 20.80 -1.57
CA GLN A 86 -2.60 22.02 -0.89
C GLN A 86 -3.51 21.69 0.30
N PRO A 87 -3.64 22.55 1.32
CA PRO A 87 -4.47 22.27 2.49
C PRO A 87 -5.93 21.92 2.18
N ILE A 88 -6.54 22.59 1.20
CA ILE A 88 -7.93 22.32 0.80
C ILE A 88 -8.02 20.95 0.12
N GLU A 89 -7.04 20.59 -0.71
CA GLU A 89 -6.96 19.24 -1.31
C GLU A 89 -6.88 18.16 -0.23
N LYS A 90 -6.05 18.34 0.79
CA LYS A 90 -5.96 17.40 1.92
C LYS A 90 -7.29 17.24 2.64
N THR A 91 -7.99 18.32 2.89
CA THR A 91 -9.28 18.32 3.57
C THR A 91 -10.34 17.56 2.78
N VAL A 92 -10.46 17.81 1.48
CA VAL A 92 -11.46 17.12 0.65
C VAL A 92 -11.13 15.64 0.46
N ILE A 93 -9.85 15.28 0.36
CA ILE A 93 -9.42 13.88 0.30
C ILE A 93 -9.79 13.15 1.60
N ASP A 94 -9.45 13.70 2.75
CA ASP A 94 -9.75 13.12 4.06
C ASP A 94 -11.25 12.91 4.25
N ARG A 95 -12.07 13.91 3.92
CA ARG A 95 -13.54 13.81 3.94
C ARG A 95 -14.04 12.66 3.07
N CYS A 96 -13.56 12.57 1.83
CA CYS A 96 -13.99 11.54 0.89
C CYS A 96 -13.55 10.14 1.33
N VAL A 97 -12.37 9.99 1.91
CA VAL A 97 -11.90 8.71 2.47
C VAL A 97 -12.87 8.21 3.53
N HIS A 98 -13.26 9.06 4.48
CA HIS A 98 -14.23 8.70 5.51
C HIS A 98 -15.58 8.28 4.93
N GLN A 99 -16.06 8.98 3.92
CA GLN A 99 -17.35 8.68 3.27
C GLN A 99 -17.31 7.35 2.50
N VAL A 100 -16.23 7.09 1.77
CA VAL A 100 -16.07 5.88 0.95
C VAL A 100 -16.08 4.60 1.79
N TYR A 101 -15.54 4.62 3.00
CA TYR A 101 -15.48 3.44 3.87
C TYR A 101 -16.74 3.16 4.68
N GLN A 102 -17.72 4.07 4.70
CA GLN A 102 -18.92 3.90 5.55
C GLN A 102 -19.68 2.60 5.26
N SER A 103 -19.88 2.27 3.97
CA SER A 103 -20.56 1.04 3.58
C SER A 103 -19.83 -0.21 4.07
N TYR A 104 -18.51 -0.21 3.99
CA TYR A 104 -17.68 -1.32 4.47
C TYR A 104 -17.76 -1.45 6.00
N PHE A 105 -17.72 -0.36 6.74
CA PHE A 105 -17.81 -0.40 8.20
C PHE A 105 -19.20 -0.86 8.69
N ASN A 106 -20.25 -0.53 7.95
CA ASN A 106 -21.61 -0.97 8.26
C ASN A 106 -21.82 -2.46 7.96
N ASP A 107 -21.14 -2.98 6.94
CA ASP A 107 -21.23 -4.39 6.52
C ASP A 107 -19.86 -4.81 5.95
N PRO A 108 -18.93 -5.29 6.80
CA PRO A 108 -17.54 -5.54 6.44
C PRO A 108 -17.36 -6.85 5.66
N ARG A 109 -17.94 -6.90 4.47
CA ARG A 109 -17.76 -8.00 3.51
C ARG A 109 -16.78 -7.61 2.41
N PRO A 110 -16.04 -8.58 1.83
CA PRO A 110 -15.12 -8.31 0.72
C PRO A 110 -15.76 -7.55 -0.45
N ASP A 111 -17.03 -7.81 -0.76
CA ASP A 111 -17.75 -7.13 -1.84
C ASP A 111 -18.00 -5.64 -1.58
N ASN A 112 -17.96 -5.21 -0.32
CA ASN A 112 -18.11 -3.82 0.10
C ASN A 112 -16.77 -3.09 0.25
N MET A 113 -15.65 -3.78 0.04
CA MET A 113 -14.34 -3.13 0.07
C MET A 113 -14.23 -2.12 -1.07
N PRO A 114 -13.95 -0.83 -0.78
CA PRO A 114 -13.80 0.17 -1.82
C PRO A 114 -12.62 -0.13 -2.76
N VAL A 115 -12.69 0.41 -3.96
CA VAL A 115 -11.59 0.50 -4.93
C VAL A 115 -11.31 1.96 -5.24
N LEU A 116 -10.25 2.27 -5.99
CA LEU A 116 -9.89 3.66 -6.32
C LEU A 116 -11.01 4.42 -7.02
N GLU A 117 -11.81 3.76 -7.85
CA GLU A 117 -12.95 4.39 -8.52
C GLU A 117 -13.98 4.96 -7.53
N ASP A 118 -14.18 4.29 -6.40
CA ASP A 118 -15.09 4.78 -5.35
C ASP A 118 -14.59 6.11 -4.77
N LEU A 119 -13.28 6.25 -4.56
CA LEU A 119 -12.67 7.51 -4.15
C LEU A 119 -12.81 8.59 -5.23
N TYR A 120 -12.53 8.23 -6.48
CA TYR A 120 -12.70 9.13 -7.62
C TYR A 120 -14.14 9.67 -7.70
N ASP A 121 -15.13 8.79 -7.65
CA ASP A 121 -16.54 9.15 -7.72
C ASP A 121 -16.95 10.06 -6.55
N GLU A 122 -16.47 9.77 -5.35
CA GLU A 122 -16.76 10.59 -4.16
C GLU A 122 -16.15 12.00 -4.26
N LEU A 123 -14.92 12.11 -4.77
CA LEU A 123 -14.28 13.40 -5.04
C LEU A 123 -15.06 14.21 -6.08
N MET A 124 -15.58 13.55 -7.10
CA MET A 124 -16.38 14.22 -8.14
C MET A 124 -17.74 14.73 -7.65
N LYS A 125 -18.26 14.18 -6.55
CA LYS A 125 -19.50 14.65 -5.91
C LYS A 125 -19.31 15.92 -5.07
N GLN A 126 -18.09 16.26 -4.72
CA GLN A 126 -17.80 17.45 -3.91
C GLN A 126 -17.95 18.72 -4.74
N ASP A 127 -18.29 19.84 -4.10
CA ASP A 127 -18.46 21.14 -4.77
C ASP A 127 -17.13 21.87 -5.03
N GLU A 128 -16.11 21.55 -4.23
CA GLU A 128 -14.82 22.22 -4.32
C GLU A 128 -14.06 21.85 -5.60
N LYS A 129 -13.54 22.85 -6.29
CA LYS A 129 -12.70 22.67 -7.49
C LYS A 129 -11.42 21.86 -7.18
N GLU A 130 -10.93 21.96 -5.96
CA GLU A 130 -9.75 21.21 -5.48
C GLU A 130 -10.02 19.70 -5.45
N ALA A 131 -11.24 19.30 -5.09
CA ALA A 131 -11.66 17.89 -5.15
C ALA A 131 -11.69 17.39 -6.60
N HIS A 132 -12.22 18.19 -7.52
CA HIS A 132 -12.23 17.86 -8.96
C HIS A 132 -10.83 17.83 -9.56
N HIS A 133 -9.93 18.69 -9.08
CA HIS A 133 -8.51 18.67 -9.48
C HIS A 133 -7.84 17.34 -9.11
N VAL A 134 -8.02 16.88 -7.87
CA VAL A 134 -7.50 15.59 -7.41
C VAL A 134 -8.15 14.44 -8.19
N ALA A 135 -9.46 14.46 -8.38
CA ALA A 135 -10.18 13.44 -9.16
C ALA A 135 -9.65 13.36 -10.60
N THR A 136 -9.44 14.47 -11.25
CA THR A 136 -8.89 14.51 -12.61
C THR A 136 -7.47 13.93 -12.67
N ALA A 137 -6.64 14.20 -11.66
CA ALA A 137 -5.31 13.58 -11.56
C ALA A 137 -5.39 12.06 -11.34
N LEU A 138 -6.39 11.58 -10.61
CA LEU A 138 -6.64 10.15 -10.41
C LEU A 138 -7.23 9.44 -11.63
N GLU A 139 -7.83 10.15 -12.56
CA GLU A 139 -8.62 9.56 -13.66
C GLU A 139 -7.83 8.57 -14.51
N ILE A 140 -6.55 8.85 -14.80
CA ILE A 140 -5.69 7.94 -15.55
C ILE A 140 -5.47 6.60 -14.84
N TYR A 141 -5.53 6.59 -13.51
CA TYR A 141 -5.35 5.40 -12.66
C TYR A 141 -6.67 4.67 -12.38
N VAL A 142 -7.78 5.23 -12.75
CA VAL A 142 -9.13 4.68 -12.54
C VAL A 142 -9.76 4.26 -13.86
N LYS A 143 -9.89 5.20 -14.81
CA LYS A 143 -10.56 5.01 -16.10
C LYS A 143 -9.61 4.97 -17.28
N GLY A 144 -8.35 5.35 -17.06
CA GLY A 144 -7.33 5.47 -18.09
C GLY A 144 -6.45 4.23 -18.20
N SER A 145 -5.33 4.42 -18.91
CA SER A 145 -4.39 3.34 -19.26
C SER A 145 -3.57 2.78 -18.09
N LEU A 146 -3.54 3.47 -16.94
CA LEU A 146 -2.77 3.07 -15.76
C LEU A 146 -3.69 2.53 -14.64
N ASN A 147 -4.75 1.83 -14.99
CA ASN A 147 -5.80 1.40 -14.07
C ASN A 147 -5.49 0.09 -13.31
N LEU A 148 -4.26 -0.39 -13.31
CA LEU A 148 -3.89 -1.66 -12.68
C LEU A 148 -4.17 -1.72 -11.16
N PHE A 149 -4.25 -0.58 -10.48
CA PHE A 149 -4.57 -0.51 -9.05
C PHE A 149 -6.06 -0.27 -8.77
N ASN A 150 -6.90 -0.18 -9.80
CA ASN A 150 -8.36 -0.02 -9.65
C ASN A 150 -9.08 -1.36 -9.68
N HIS A 151 -8.64 -2.30 -8.87
CA HIS A 151 -9.22 -3.65 -8.75
C HIS A 151 -9.22 -4.09 -7.30
N ARG A 152 -10.14 -4.96 -6.94
CA ARG A 152 -10.06 -5.68 -5.67
C ARG A 152 -8.88 -6.65 -5.69
N THR A 153 -8.25 -6.83 -4.55
CA THR A 153 -7.17 -7.80 -4.39
C THR A 153 -7.68 -9.20 -4.73
N ASN A 154 -6.98 -9.87 -5.64
CA ASN A 154 -7.31 -11.21 -6.11
C ASN A 154 -6.18 -12.22 -5.89
N VAL A 155 -5.14 -11.85 -5.16
CA VAL A 155 -4.03 -12.72 -4.81
C VAL A 155 -4.15 -13.16 -3.35
N ASP A 156 -3.84 -14.43 -3.09
CA ASP A 156 -3.69 -14.93 -1.74
C ASP A 156 -2.26 -14.64 -1.28
N ILE A 157 -2.14 -13.78 -0.27
CA ILE A 157 -0.85 -13.36 0.29
C ILE A 157 -0.54 -14.02 1.64
N ASP A 158 -1.15 -15.17 1.92
CA ASP A 158 -0.96 -15.89 3.20
C ASP A 158 0.36 -16.66 3.27
N ASN A 159 1.12 -16.75 2.19
CA ASN A 159 2.44 -17.38 2.22
C ASN A 159 3.37 -16.66 3.19
N ARG A 160 4.15 -17.42 3.94
CA ARG A 160 5.11 -16.91 4.91
C ARG A 160 6.25 -16.10 4.26
N LEU A 161 6.57 -16.38 3.01
CA LEU A 161 7.58 -15.66 2.22
C LEU A 161 6.92 -15.12 0.96
N VAL A 162 6.76 -13.79 0.89
CA VAL A 162 6.12 -13.09 -0.23
C VAL A 162 7.07 -12.05 -0.81
N CYS A 163 7.23 -12.08 -2.13
CA CYS A 163 7.97 -11.07 -2.88
C CYS A 163 7.03 -10.34 -3.83
N TYR A 164 6.96 -9.03 -3.70
CA TYR A 164 6.27 -8.16 -4.65
C TYR A 164 7.26 -7.70 -5.72
N ASP A 165 7.19 -8.31 -6.89
CA ASP A 165 7.96 -7.91 -8.07
C ASP A 165 7.26 -6.72 -8.74
N ILE A 166 7.87 -5.55 -8.63
CA ILE A 166 7.37 -4.29 -9.16
C ILE A 166 8.24 -3.71 -10.26
N LYS A 167 9.14 -4.50 -10.81
CA LYS A 167 10.09 -4.08 -11.86
C LYS A 167 9.41 -3.50 -13.09
N GLU A 168 8.33 -4.12 -13.55
CA GLU A 168 7.64 -3.76 -14.79
C GLU A 168 6.71 -2.53 -14.64
N LEU A 169 6.64 -1.90 -13.47
CA LEU A 169 5.84 -0.69 -13.26
C LEU A 169 6.42 0.55 -13.98
N GLY A 170 7.73 0.56 -14.25
CA GLY A 170 8.40 1.74 -14.78
C GLY A 170 8.50 2.88 -13.75
N LYS A 171 9.14 3.98 -14.14
CA LYS A 171 9.44 5.08 -13.21
C LYS A 171 8.19 5.76 -12.64
N GLN A 172 7.15 5.92 -13.45
CA GLN A 172 5.94 6.64 -13.08
C GLN A 172 5.14 5.93 -11.98
N LEU A 173 5.04 4.59 -12.09
CA LEU A 173 4.26 3.78 -11.16
C LEU A 173 5.08 3.17 -10.02
N LYS A 174 6.41 3.22 -10.10
CA LYS A 174 7.28 2.56 -9.11
C LYS A 174 7.05 3.06 -7.69
N LYS A 175 7.03 4.37 -7.48
CA LYS A 175 6.79 4.97 -6.16
C LYS A 175 5.41 4.60 -5.61
N ILE A 176 4.39 4.67 -6.47
CA ILE A 176 3.01 4.29 -6.12
C ILE A 176 2.97 2.81 -5.71
N GLY A 177 3.58 1.94 -6.50
CA GLY A 177 3.68 0.52 -6.19
C GLY A 177 4.40 0.23 -4.88
N MET A 178 5.51 0.90 -4.62
CA MET A 178 6.26 0.78 -3.35
C MET A 178 5.42 1.23 -2.15
N LEU A 179 4.69 2.33 -2.29
CA LEU A 179 3.80 2.84 -1.25
C LEU A 179 2.66 1.85 -0.94
N ILE A 180 2.06 1.27 -1.98
CA ILE A 180 0.98 0.27 -1.84
C ILE A 180 1.50 -1.01 -1.18
N VAL A 181 2.65 -1.50 -1.59
CA VAL A 181 3.29 -2.67 -0.96
C VAL A 181 3.56 -2.40 0.52
N GLN A 182 4.07 -1.23 0.88
CA GLN A 182 4.32 -0.85 2.27
C GLN A 182 3.05 -0.88 3.12
N ASP A 183 1.93 -0.43 2.58
CA ASP A 183 0.62 -0.51 3.24
C ASP A 183 0.16 -1.97 3.42
N GLN A 184 0.37 -2.83 2.44
CA GLN A 184 0.09 -4.26 2.56
C GLN A 184 0.95 -4.93 3.64
N VAL A 185 2.22 -4.55 3.74
CA VAL A 185 3.11 -5.02 4.81
C VAL A 185 2.59 -4.60 6.18
N TRP A 186 2.13 -3.36 6.31
CA TRP A 186 1.51 -2.88 7.54
C TRP A 186 0.30 -3.74 7.93
N GLY A 187 -0.55 -4.10 6.98
CA GLY A 187 -1.66 -5.02 7.20
C GLY A 187 -1.20 -6.38 7.76
N ARG A 188 -0.11 -6.94 7.24
CA ARG A 188 0.48 -8.20 7.72
C ARG A 188 1.05 -8.06 9.13
N VAL A 189 1.75 -6.98 9.42
CA VAL A 189 2.32 -6.69 10.74
C VAL A 189 1.21 -6.61 11.80
N THR A 190 0.11 -5.94 11.50
CA THR A 190 -1.02 -5.81 12.41
C THR A 190 -1.71 -7.16 12.67
N ALA A 191 -1.92 -7.96 11.64
CA ALA A 191 -2.51 -9.29 11.77
C ALA A 191 -1.59 -10.24 12.59
N ASN A 192 -0.29 -10.23 12.31
CA ASN A 192 0.67 -11.09 12.98
C ASN A 192 0.90 -10.72 14.45
N ARG A 193 0.73 -9.45 14.80
CA ARG A 193 0.84 -9.00 16.20
C ARG A 193 -0.14 -9.73 17.12
N GLU A 194 -1.37 -9.89 16.71
CA GLU A 194 -2.40 -10.60 17.50
C GLU A 194 -2.01 -12.06 17.73
N GLU A 195 -1.31 -12.67 16.80
CA GLU A 195 -0.82 -14.04 16.88
C GLU A 195 0.55 -14.16 17.57
N GLY A 196 1.14 -13.04 18.00
CA GLY A 196 2.48 -13.01 18.60
C GLY A 196 3.61 -13.31 17.60
N LYS A 197 3.38 -13.10 16.31
CA LYS A 197 4.30 -13.42 15.22
C LYS A 197 5.00 -12.16 14.71
N SER A 198 6.29 -12.26 14.42
CA SER A 198 7.07 -11.17 13.83
C SER A 198 7.00 -11.17 12.31
N THR A 199 7.11 -9.98 11.72
CA THR A 199 7.13 -9.77 10.28
C THR A 199 8.42 -9.04 9.90
N ARG A 200 9.20 -9.61 8.97
CA ARG A 200 10.37 -8.97 8.39
C ARG A 200 10.02 -8.35 7.06
N TYR A 201 10.46 -7.11 6.88
CA TYR A 201 10.23 -6.36 5.64
C TYR A 201 11.55 -5.90 5.04
N TYR A 202 11.80 -6.32 3.81
CA TYR A 202 12.97 -5.93 3.02
C TYR A 202 12.52 -5.05 1.87
N MET A 203 13.06 -3.85 1.78
CA MET A 203 12.74 -2.88 0.74
C MET A 203 14.00 -2.23 0.19
N ASP A 204 14.24 -2.40 -1.09
CA ASP A 204 15.26 -1.65 -1.81
C ASP A 204 14.69 -0.30 -2.29
N GLU A 205 15.58 0.64 -2.59
CA GLU A 205 15.24 1.98 -3.11
C GLU A 205 14.32 2.81 -2.19
N MET A 206 14.36 2.58 -0.89
CA MET A 206 13.55 3.27 0.12
C MET A 206 13.58 4.80 -0.01
N HIS A 207 14.70 5.35 -0.48
CA HIS A 207 14.88 6.79 -0.68
C HIS A 207 13.84 7.40 -1.62
N LEU A 208 13.22 6.61 -2.50
CA LEU A 208 12.15 7.06 -3.39
C LEU A 208 10.88 7.48 -2.63
N LEU A 209 10.63 6.91 -1.45
CA LEU A 209 9.47 7.26 -0.60
C LEU A 209 9.76 8.45 0.32
N LEU A 210 10.98 8.99 0.31
CA LEU A 210 11.40 10.08 1.20
C LEU A 210 11.52 11.44 0.49
N ARG A 211 11.12 11.52 -0.77
CA ARG A 211 11.28 12.75 -1.58
C ARG A 211 10.16 13.75 -1.39
N GLU A 212 8.93 13.27 -1.26
CA GLU A 212 7.74 14.10 -1.06
C GLU A 212 7.37 14.14 0.43
N ASP A 213 7.02 15.31 0.94
CA ASP A 213 6.85 15.56 2.38
C ASP A 213 5.78 14.67 3.04
N GLN A 214 4.59 14.57 2.43
CA GLN A 214 3.50 13.75 2.97
C GLN A 214 3.88 12.27 2.96
N THR A 215 4.42 11.77 1.86
CA THR A 215 4.83 10.38 1.70
C THR A 215 5.98 10.04 2.64
N ALA A 216 6.95 10.94 2.81
CA ALA A 216 8.05 10.77 3.74
C ALA A 216 7.56 10.70 5.19
N ALA A 217 6.70 11.62 5.60
CA ALA A 217 6.14 11.66 6.95
C ALA A 217 5.34 10.38 7.26
N TYR A 218 4.49 9.96 6.35
CA TYR A 218 3.73 8.70 6.46
C TYR A 218 4.67 7.49 6.58
N SER A 219 5.67 7.38 5.72
CA SER A 219 6.59 6.23 5.71
C SER A 219 7.39 6.12 7.01
N VAL A 220 7.89 7.24 7.52
CA VAL A 220 8.62 7.28 8.81
C VAL A 220 7.69 6.86 9.96
N GLU A 221 6.44 7.31 9.97
CA GLU A 221 5.47 6.94 11.00
C GLU A 221 5.15 5.43 10.95
N ILE A 222 4.93 4.88 9.76
CA ILE A 222 4.69 3.44 9.59
C ILE A 222 5.89 2.61 10.05
N TRP A 223 7.12 3.02 9.77
CA TRP A 223 8.32 2.29 10.22
C TRP A 223 8.50 2.31 11.73
N LYS A 224 8.16 3.41 12.40
CA LYS A 224 8.12 3.47 13.86
C LYS A 224 7.09 2.49 14.42
N ARG A 225 5.91 2.41 13.80
CA ARG A 225 4.85 1.48 14.18
C ARG A 225 5.24 0.03 13.91
N PHE A 226 5.92 -0.27 12.80
CA PHE A 226 6.45 -1.61 12.54
C PHE A 226 7.28 -2.13 13.72
N ARG A 227 8.21 -1.32 14.21
CA ARG A 227 9.06 -1.70 15.35
C ARG A 227 8.26 -1.95 16.62
N LYS A 228 7.30 -1.09 16.91
CA LYS A 228 6.42 -1.23 18.09
C LYS A 228 5.56 -2.49 17.99
N TRP A 229 5.20 -2.94 16.79
CA TRP A 229 4.23 -3.99 16.54
C TRP A 229 4.86 -5.32 16.06
N GLY A 230 6.17 -5.51 16.28
CA GLY A 230 6.87 -6.74 15.94
C GLY A 230 7.29 -6.81 14.47
N GLY A 231 7.28 -5.71 13.76
CA GLY A 231 7.88 -5.58 12.44
C GLY A 231 9.38 -5.35 12.53
N ILE A 232 10.13 -5.92 11.61
CA ILE A 232 11.58 -5.79 11.48
C ILE A 232 11.86 -5.25 10.07
N PRO A 233 12.06 -3.92 9.94
CA PRO A 233 12.37 -3.31 8.64
C PRO A 233 13.81 -3.54 8.21
#